data_7fad7f248e4aa0a39b3abfaf145cf514
#
_entry.id   7fad7f248e4aa0a39b3abfaf145cf514
#
_cell.length_a   1.000
_cell.length_b   1.000
_cell.length_c   1.000
_cell.angle_alpha   90.00
_cell.angle_beta   90.00
_cell.angle_gamma   90.00
#
_symmetry.space_group_name_H-M   'P 1'
#
loop_
_entity.id
_entity.type
_entity.pdbx_description
1 polymer ?
#
loop_
_entity_poly.entity_id
_entity_poly.type
_entity_poly.pdbx_seq_one_letter_code
_entity_poly.pdbx_strand_id
1 'polypeptide(L)'
;ESFMESWGVWQIVEFLKKFNIGIENAKRIYDKLGAMAIETIEENPYVLIDLVRGVNFKQIDDMALKLGIEAESLKRITSGIKYALIQISYNGHSCAILQNLEEFVINLLGISIDDVESGIIHLKAKGEIVIEDRDDDTEWVYLESFYNTEVAICNRLNKLDETENSKKVKGIKNEMKRVEKENGIELSEKQKEAVQAVNDNNVTIITGGPGTGKTTIIKSIIEIYIKQNNKIVLAAPTGRAAKRMTEMTGIEASTLHRLLEIGKINDDGLYKKSQDYQGAPIDADIVIVDEMSMVDMFLMNYLLQSVYLGTKLVLVGDSDQLPSVGPGSVLQDIIESGKITTIHLDKIFRQAAKSKIIVNAHRINEGEGFVSKEEMEEDSKSDFFFINEGAQEKMLEQVISLCSGRLKKFGNYDFFENIQVLTPTKKGMLGTNRCKKF
;
A
#
# COMPACT_ATOMS: atom_id res chain seq x y z
N GLU A 1 -14.43 39.87 2.81
CA GLU A 1 -14.11 38.48 2.35
C GLU A 1 -14.67 37.43 3.30
N SER A 2 -14.34 37.43 4.57
CA SER A 2 -14.80 36.45 5.58
C SER A 2 -16.35 36.34 5.70
N PHE A 3 -17.09 37.41 5.54
CA PHE A 3 -18.57 37.37 5.63
C PHE A 3 -19.20 36.71 4.39
N MET A 4 -18.70 37.03 3.19
CA MET A 4 -19.19 36.41 1.95
C MET A 4 -18.88 34.92 1.89
N GLU A 5 -17.68 34.53 2.36
CA GLU A 5 -17.27 33.13 2.50
C GLU A 5 -18.19 32.39 3.49
N SER A 6 -18.43 32.94 4.68
CA SER A 6 -19.32 32.35 5.68
C SER A 6 -20.77 32.24 5.16
N TRP A 7 -21.22 33.21 4.38
CA TRP A 7 -22.54 33.17 3.76
C TRP A 7 -22.64 32.07 2.69
N GLY A 8 -21.64 31.96 1.81
CA GLY A 8 -21.59 30.90 0.79
C GLY A 8 -21.57 29.50 1.39
N VAL A 9 -20.75 29.29 2.42
CA VAL A 9 -20.74 28.00 3.16
C VAL A 9 -22.09 27.72 3.79
N TRP A 10 -22.75 28.71 4.39
CA TRP A 10 -24.09 28.54 4.97
C TRP A 10 -25.12 28.14 3.92
N GLN A 11 -25.10 28.74 2.74
CA GLN A 11 -26.00 28.35 1.64
C GLN A 11 -25.82 26.90 1.22
N ILE A 12 -24.56 26.43 1.12
CA ILE A 12 -24.27 25.04 0.84
C ILE A 12 -24.78 24.12 1.95
N VAL A 13 -24.62 24.48 3.22
CA VAL A 13 -25.16 23.71 4.36
C VAL A 13 -26.70 23.55 4.23
N GLU A 14 -27.42 24.62 3.98
CA GLU A 14 -28.88 24.57 3.82
C GLU A 14 -29.30 23.75 2.59
N PHE A 15 -28.51 23.81 1.52
CA PHE A 15 -28.75 23.01 0.32
C PHE A 15 -28.54 21.51 0.59
N LEU A 16 -27.42 21.14 1.20
CA LEU A 16 -27.06 19.74 1.48
C LEU A 16 -28.01 19.08 2.49
N LYS A 17 -28.52 19.82 3.47
CA LYS A 17 -29.52 19.35 4.44
C LYS A 17 -30.76 18.80 3.78
N LYS A 18 -31.24 19.38 2.66
CA LYS A 18 -32.41 18.91 1.92
C LYS A 18 -32.24 17.46 1.41
N PHE A 19 -31.00 16.99 1.28
CA PHE A 19 -30.65 15.68 0.75
C PHE A 19 -30.00 14.76 1.78
N ASN A 20 -30.04 15.13 3.07
CA ASN A 20 -29.41 14.39 4.17
C ASN A 20 -27.91 14.16 4.00
N ILE A 21 -27.19 15.08 3.34
CA ILE A 21 -25.76 15.06 3.19
C ILE A 21 -25.10 15.80 4.36
N GLY A 22 -24.04 15.23 4.93
CA GLY A 22 -23.33 15.78 6.07
C GLY A 22 -22.80 17.20 5.82
N ILE A 23 -23.02 18.10 6.76
CA ILE A 23 -22.70 19.53 6.66
C ILE A 23 -21.21 19.82 6.85
N GLU A 24 -20.46 18.89 7.41
CA GLU A 24 -19.01 18.99 7.63
C GLU A 24 -18.21 19.17 6.33
N ASN A 25 -18.81 18.82 5.19
CA ASN A 25 -18.20 18.97 3.89
C ASN A 25 -18.47 20.32 3.21
N ALA A 26 -19.39 21.15 3.75
CA ALA A 26 -19.81 22.39 3.10
C ALA A 26 -18.66 23.38 2.87
N LYS A 27 -17.76 23.53 3.85
CA LYS A 27 -16.57 24.39 3.69
C LYS A 27 -15.68 23.89 2.57
N ARG A 28 -15.41 22.59 2.52
CA ARG A 28 -14.56 21.98 1.47
C ARG A 28 -15.18 22.14 0.08
N ILE A 29 -16.49 22.01 -0.05
CA ILE A 29 -17.21 22.26 -1.30
C ILE A 29 -17.04 23.74 -1.71
N TYR A 30 -17.23 24.67 -0.76
CA TYR A 30 -17.04 26.10 -1.05
C TYR A 30 -15.60 26.42 -1.45
N ASP A 31 -14.61 25.87 -0.76
CA ASP A 31 -13.18 26.09 -1.07
C ASP A 31 -12.82 25.59 -2.48
N LYS A 32 -13.55 24.62 -3.01
CA LYS A 32 -13.29 24.03 -4.34
C LYS A 32 -14.14 24.62 -5.47
N LEU A 33 -15.40 24.91 -5.22
CA LEU A 33 -16.38 25.37 -6.22
C LEU A 33 -16.72 26.85 -6.10
N GLY A 34 -16.36 27.49 -4.98
CA GLY A 34 -16.61 28.91 -4.75
C GLY A 34 -18.10 29.25 -4.69
N ALA A 35 -18.45 30.46 -5.15
CA ALA A 35 -19.80 30.97 -5.15
C ALA A 35 -20.76 30.21 -6.10
N MET A 36 -20.23 29.50 -7.09
CA MET A 36 -21.01 28.73 -8.06
C MET A 36 -21.32 27.30 -7.58
N ALA A 37 -20.98 26.96 -6.35
CA ALA A 37 -21.06 25.58 -5.83
C ALA A 37 -22.46 24.98 -5.98
N ILE A 38 -23.53 25.70 -5.62
CA ILE A 38 -24.89 25.18 -5.69
C ILE A 38 -25.31 24.94 -7.13
N GLU A 39 -25.06 25.91 -8.01
CA GLU A 39 -25.39 25.79 -9.44
C GLU A 39 -24.61 24.62 -10.10
N THR A 40 -23.32 24.48 -9.80
CA THR A 40 -22.52 23.36 -10.27
C THR A 40 -23.05 22.01 -9.78
N ILE A 41 -23.51 21.93 -8.50
CA ILE A 41 -24.07 20.71 -7.94
C ILE A 41 -25.47 20.42 -8.52
N GLU A 42 -26.29 21.43 -8.74
CA GLU A 42 -27.61 21.27 -9.38
C GLU A 42 -27.45 20.80 -10.84
N GLU A 43 -26.48 21.31 -11.56
CA GLU A 43 -26.16 20.86 -12.93
C GLU A 43 -25.57 19.44 -12.95
N ASN A 44 -24.69 19.11 -12.03
CA ASN A 44 -24.06 17.79 -11.92
C ASN A 44 -23.80 17.40 -10.46
N PRO A 45 -24.74 16.74 -9.77
CA PRO A 45 -24.58 16.32 -8.37
C PRO A 45 -23.40 15.38 -8.14
N TYR A 46 -22.97 14.65 -9.17
CA TYR A 46 -21.89 13.66 -9.06
C TYR A 46 -20.51 14.26 -8.81
N VAL A 47 -20.33 15.58 -8.99
CA VAL A 47 -19.09 16.27 -8.57
C VAL A 47 -18.84 16.12 -7.06
N LEU A 48 -19.88 15.84 -6.29
CA LEU A 48 -19.79 15.60 -4.84
C LEU A 48 -19.05 14.30 -4.50
N ILE A 49 -18.99 13.31 -5.39
CA ILE A 49 -18.28 12.04 -5.17
C ILE A 49 -16.81 12.32 -4.83
N ASP A 50 -16.21 13.28 -5.53
CA ASP A 50 -14.83 13.69 -5.33
C ASP A 50 -14.64 14.67 -4.16
N LEU A 51 -15.69 15.37 -3.75
CA LEU A 51 -15.59 16.49 -2.81
C LEU A 51 -16.06 16.13 -1.40
N VAL A 52 -16.93 15.14 -1.25
CA VAL A 52 -17.60 14.86 0.03
C VAL A 52 -17.07 13.58 0.66
N ARG A 53 -16.57 13.67 1.90
CA ARG A 53 -16.15 12.50 2.67
C ARG A 53 -17.34 11.79 3.32
N GLY A 54 -17.34 10.46 3.26
CA GLY A 54 -18.31 9.62 3.97
C GLY A 54 -19.71 9.56 3.34
N VAL A 55 -19.90 10.14 2.15
CA VAL A 55 -21.12 9.98 1.35
C VAL A 55 -20.92 8.84 0.37
N ASN A 56 -21.89 7.91 0.34
CA ASN A 56 -21.87 6.85 -0.65
C ASN A 56 -22.55 7.29 -1.96
N PHE A 57 -22.23 6.58 -3.04
CA PHE A 57 -22.79 6.88 -4.35
C PHE A 57 -24.32 6.96 -4.33
N LYS A 58 -24.99 6.05 -3.63
CA LYS A 58 -26.44 5.99 -3.57
C LYS A 58 -27.08 7.28 -3.04
N GLN A 59 -26.48 7.92 -2.02
CA GLN A 59 -26.99 9.18 -1.49
C GLN A 59 -26.91 10.30 -2.52
N ILE A 60 -25.83 10.37 -3.29
CA ILE A 60 -25.65 11.36 -4.36
C ILE A 60 -26.56 11.04 -5.53
N ASP A 61 -26.71 9.77 -5.88
CA ASP A 61 -27.59 9.31 -6.95
C ASP A 61 -29.07 9.59 -6.63
N ASP A 62 -29.52 9.30 -5.41
CA ASP A 62 -30.85 9.66 -4.93
C ASP A 62 -31.11 11.19 -4.97
N MET A 63 -30.08 11.99 -4.68
CA MET A 63 -30.12 13.45 -4.81
C MET A 63 -30.23 13.86 -6.28
N ALA A 64 -29.42 13.29 -7.16
CA ALA A 64 -29.39 13.58 -8.59
C ALA A 64 -30.75 13.31 -9.25
N LEU A 65 -31.35 12.17 -8.95
CA LEU A 65 -32.69 11.81 -9.44
C LEU A 65 -33.76 12.78 -8.95
N LYS A 66 -33.69 13.25 -7.68
CA LYS A 66 -34.59 14.27 -7.14
C LYS A 66 -34.40 15.65 -7.79
N LEU A 67 -33.19 15.96 -8.25
CA LEU A 67 -32.90 17.19 -8.99
C LEU A 67 -33.27 17.09 -10.48
N GLY A 68 -33.84 15.96 -10.93
CA GLY A 68 -34.34 15.77 -12.29
C GLY A 68 -33.32 15.20 -13.27
N ILE A 69 -32.21 14.67 -12.79
CA ILE A 69 -31.28 13.90 -13.64
C ILE A 69 -32.01 12.59 -14.04
N GLU A 70 -32.08 12.32 -15.33
CA GLU A 70 -32.70 11.12 -15.85
C GLU A 70 -31.92 9.85 -15.50
N ALA A 71 -32.64 8.75 -15.26
CA ALA A 71 -32.04 7.48 -14.84
C ALA A 71 -30.98 6.93 -15.83
N GLU A 72 -31.19 7.17 -17.12
CA GLU A 72 -30.32 6.73 -18.22
C GLU A 72 -29.42 7.87 -18.72
N SER A 73 -29.28 8.96 -17.96
CA SER A 73 -28.43 10.06 -18.36
C SER A 73 -26.95 9.66 -18.41
N LEU A 74 -26.25 10.09 -19.42
CA LEU A 74 -24.84 9.82 -19.60
C LEU A 74 -23.98 10.34 -18.43
N LYS A 75 -24.37 11.45 -17.79
CA LYS A 75 -23.72 11.98 -16.58
C LYS A 75 -23.80 10.97 -15.42
N ARG A 76 -24.95 10.34 -15.20
CA ARG A 76 -25.17 9.32 -14.17
C ARG A 76 -24.35 8.08 -14.43
N ILE A 77 -24.44 7.55 -15.67
CA ILE A 77 -23.77 6.32 -16.08
C ILE A 77 -22.25 6.46 -15.97
N THR A 78 -21.66 7.52 -16.53
CA THR A 78 -20.22 7.74 -16.50
C THR A 78 -19.69 7.96 -15.07
N SER A 79 -20.47 8.63 -14.21
CA SER A 79 -20.12 8.80 -12.80
C SER A 79 -20.20 7.47 -12.02
N GLY A 80 -21.18 6.63 -12.33
CA GLY A 80 -21.30 5.28 -11.77
C GLY A 80 -20.13 4.38 -12.16
N ILE A 81 -19.69 4.40 -13.41
CA ILE A 81 -18.53 3.65 -13.89
C ILE A 81 -17.25 4.10 -13.17
N LYS A 82 -16.99 5.41 -13.09
CA LYS A 82 -15.81 5.94 -12.37
C LYS A 82 -15.86 5.59 -10.88
N TYR A 83 -17.03 5.69 -10.26
CA TYR A 83 -17.20 5.28 -8.87
C TYR A 83 -16.91 3.78 -8.68
N ALA A 84 -17.40 2.93 -9.56
CA ALA A 84 -17.13 1.48 -9.51
C ALA A 84 -15.61 1.20 -9.55
N LEU A 85 -14.88 1.81 -10.47
CA LEU A 85 -13.42 1.69 -10.55
C LEU A 85 -12.72 2.18 -9.28
N ILE A 86 -13.19 3.30 -8.68
CA ILE A 86 -12.68 3.79 -7.39
C ILE A 86 -12.99 2.79 -6.26
N GLN A 87 -14.19 2.19 -6.21
CA GLN A 87 -14.51 1.18 -5.21
C GLN A 87 -13.65 -0.08 -5.33
N ILE A 88 -13.37 -0.50 -6.56
CA ILE A 88 -12.46 -1.62 -6.85
C ILE A 88 -11.05 -1.30 -6.36
N SER A 89 -10.61 -0.04 -6.48
CA SER A 89 -9.30 0.40 -6.01
C SER A 89 -9.16 0.38 -4.48
N TYR A 90 -10.23 0.57 -3.73
CA TYR A 90 -10.21 0.41 -2.26
C TYR A 90 -10.00 -1.04 -1.82
N ASN A 91 -10.19 -2.00 -2.73
CA ASN A 91 -9.84 -3.41 -2.52
C ASN A 91 -8.41 -3.75 -3.00
N GLY A 92 -7.61 -2.74 -3.35
CA GLY A 92 -6.21 -2.91 -3.74
C GLY A 92 -5.97 -3.08 -5.25
N HIS A 93 -7.01 -3.03 -6.09
CA HIS A 93 -6.86 -3.23 -7.53
C HIS A 93 -6.64 -1.89 -8.26
N SER A 94 -5.77 -1.87 -9.25
CA SER A 94 -5.55 -0.69 -10.12
C SER A 94 -6.49 -0.65 -11.33
N CYS A 95 -7.10 -1.77 -11.66
CA CYS A 95 -7.98 -1.96 -12.82
C CYS A 95 -9.08 -2.99 -12.53
N ALA A 96 -9.99 -3.14 -13.48
CA ALA A 96 -11.05 -4.13 -13.44
C ALA A 96 -11.16 -4.87 -14.76
N ILE A 97 -11.55 -6.14 -14.75
CA ILE A 97 -11.99 -6.85 -15.94
C ILE A 97 -13.31 -6.22 -16.40
N LEU A 98 -13.43 -5.91 -17.69
CA LEU A 98 -14.57 -5.20 -18.28
C LEU A 98 -15.91 -5.83 -17.88
N GLN A 99 -16.07 -7.13 -18.02
CA GLN A 99 -17.30 -7.85 -17.67
C GLN A 99 -17.69 -7.68 -16.21
N ASN A 100 -16.70 -7.75 -15.29
CA ASN A 100 -16.96 -7.57 -13.87
C ASN A 100 -17.36 -6.12 -13.54
N LEU A 101 -16.76 -5.15 -14.24
CA LEU A 101 -17.12 -3.74 -14.13
C LEU A 101 -18.55 -3.50 -14.60
N GLU A 102 -18.94 -4.06 -15.75
CA GLU A 102 -20.29 -3.96 -16.30
C GLU A 102 -21.32 -4.53 -15.34
N GLU A 103 -21.12 -5.73 -14.82
CA GLU A 103 -22.00 -6.32 -13.80
C GLU A 103 -22.12 -5.45 -12.55
N PHE A 104 -21.00 -4.90 -12.08
CA PHE A 104 -21.02 -4.02 -10.92
C PHE A 104 -21.85 -2.77 -11.18
N VAL A 105 -21.69 -2.13 -12.34
CA VAL A 105 -22.39 -0.89 -12.71
C VAL A 105 -23.88 -1.14 -12.93
N ILE A 106 -24.25 -2.23 -13.62
CA ILE A 106 -25.65 -2.66 -13.79
C ILE A 106 -26.32 -2.80 -12.42
N ASN A 107 -25.69 -3.51 -11.50
CA ASN A 107 -26.21 -3.70 -10.15
C ASN A 107 -26.26 -2.40 -9.33
N LEU A 108 -25.31 -1.49 -9.53
CA LEU A 108 -25.25 -0.20 -8.83
C LEU A 108 -26.37 0.75 -9.29
N LEU A 109 -26.59 0.85 -10.62
CA LEU A 109 -27.45 1.85 -11.24
C LEU A 109 -28.83 1.31 -11.60
N GLY A 110 -29.01 0.00 -11.75
CA GLY A 110 -30.24 -0.63 -12.21
C GLY A 110 -30.60 -0.32 -13.67
N ILE A 111 -29.60 -0.26 -14.55
CA ILE A 111 -29.73 0.07 -15.98
C ILE A 111 -29.37 -1.12 -16.87
N SER A 112 -29.58 -1.00 -18.19
CA SER A 112 -29.24 -2.03 -19.16
C SER A 112 -27.74 -2.12 -19.44
N ILE A 113 -27.30 -3.23 -20.02
CA ILE A 113 -25.91 -3.38 -20.47
C ILE A 113 -25.57 -2.37 -21.58
N ASP A 114 -26.49 -2.12 -22.52
CA ASP A 114 -26.29 -1.18 -23.63
C ASP A 114 -26.01 0.25 -23.13
N ASP A 115 -26.65 0.65 -22.01
CA ASP A 115 -26.42 1.94 -21.36
C ASP A 115 -25.00 1.99 -20.76
N VAL A 116 -24.58 0.92 -20.10
CA VAL A 116 -23.23 0.83 -19.52
C VAL A 116 -22.16 0.88 -20.61
N GLU A 117 -22.30 0.10 -21.68
CA GLU A 117 -21.41 0.11 -22.84
C GLU A 117 -21.29 1.52 -23.47
N SER A 118 -22.43 2.21 -23.62
CA SER A 118 -22.46 3.59 -24.11
C SER A 118 -21.66 4.53 -23.20
N GLY A 119 -21.75 4.36 -21.87
CA GLY A 119 -20.99 5.11 -20.89
C GLY A 119 -19.47 4.81 -20.98
N ILE A 120 -19.10 3.55 -21.15
CA ILE A 120 -17.71 3.11 -21.30
C ILE A 120 -17.11 3.70 -22.59
N ILE A 121 -17.82 3.61 -23.72
CA ILE A 121 -17.39 4.21 -24.99
C ILE A 121 -17.19 5.72 -24.82
N HIS A 122 -18.10 6.40 -24.13
CA HIS A 122 -17.99 7.84 -23.87
C HIS A 122 -16.77 8.20 -23.03
N LEU A 123 -16.54 7.48 -21.94
CA LEU A 123 -15.37 7.71 -21.06
C LEU A 123 -14.05 7.42 -21.79
N LYS A 124 -14.01 6.35 -22.60
CA LYS A 124 -12.84 6.01 -23.45
C LYS A 124 -12.58 7.13 -24.47
N ALA A 125 -13.62 7.63 -25.14
CA ALA A 125 -13.51 8.72 -26.11
C ALA A 125 -13.02 10.04 -25.47
N LYS A 126 -13.36 10.29 -24.21
CA LYS A 126 -12.86 11.43 -23.43
C LYS A 126 -11.46 11.23 -22.84
N GLY A 127 -10.90 10.03 -22.92
CA GLY A 127 -9.64 9.67 -22.29
C GLY A 127 -9.68 9.63 -20.77
N GLU A 128 -10.88 9.47 -20.16
CA GLU A 128 -11.04 9.37 -18.70
C GLU A 128 -10.81 7.94 -18.20
N ILE A 129 -10.93 6.95 -19.08
CA ILE A 129 -10.55 5.55 -18.86
C ILE A 129 -9.68 5.03 -20.00
N VAL A 130 -8.88 4.02 -19.68
CA VAL A 130 -8.07 3.26 -20.65
C VAL A 130 -8.55 1.81 -20.64
N ILE A 131 -8.72 1.21 -21.81
CA ILE A 131 -9.03 -0.21 -21.96
C ILE A 131 -7.84 -0.87 -22.65
N GLU A 132 -7.33 -1.91 -22.03
CA GLU A 132 -6.18 -2.69 -22.48
C GLU A 132 -6.61 -4.14 -22.74
N ASP A 133 -6.34 -4.62 -23.96
CA ASP A 133 -6.55 -6.01 -24.32
C ASP A 133 -5.39 -6.87 -23.81
N ARG A 134 -5.67 -7.97 -23.15
CA ARG A 134 -4.68 -8.93 -22.66
C ARG A 134 -4.59 -10.16 -23.56
N ASP A 135 -3.48 -10.89 -23.45
CA ASP A 135 -3.19 -12.09 -24.27
C ASP A 135 -4.21 -13.23 -24.09
N ASP A 136 -5.03 -13.18 -23.04
CA ASP A 136 -6.11 -14.15 -22.74
C ASP A 136 -7.50 -13.72 -23.26
N ASP A 137 -7.55 -12.77 -24.19
CA ASP A 137 -8.78 -12.18 -24.72
C ASP A 137 -9.65 -11.46 -23.65
N THR A 138 -9.05 -11.07 -22.53
CA THR A 138 -9.73 -10.24 -21.52
C THR A 138 -9.43 -8.77 -21.71
N GLU A 139 -10.45 -7.93 -21.57
CA GLU A 139 -10.33 -6.48 -21.57
C GLU A 139 -10.23 -5.95 -20.14
N TRP A 140 -9.22 -5.13 -19.89
CA TRP A 140 -8.96 -4.53 -18.57
C TRP A 140 -9.17 -3.03 -18.62
N VAL A 141 -10.00 -2.52 -17.71
CA VAL A 141 -10.41 -1.12 -17.66
C VAL A 141 -9.73 -0.43 -16.48
N TYR A 142 -9.07 0.67 -16.78
CA TYR A 142 -8.38 1.54 -15.83
C TYR A 142 -9.01 2.92 -15.79
N LEU A 143 -8.98 3.57 -14.63
CA LEU A 143 -8.99 5.04 -14.62
C LEU A 143 -7.71 5.54 -15.31
N GLU A 144 -7.81 6.58 -16.15
CA GLU A 144 -6.66 7.13 -16.90
C GLU A 144 -5.48 7.47 -15.96
N SER A 145 -5.76 8.06 -14.81
CA SER A 145 -4.72 8.41 -13.83
C SER A 145 -3.98 7.18 -13.26
N PHE A 146 -4.66 6.02 -13.15
CA PHE A 146 -4.04 4.78 -12.66
C PHE A 146 -3.14 4.18 -13.74
N TYR A 147 -3.66 4.07 -14.96
CA TYR A 147 -2.89 3.61 -16.10
C TYR A 147 -1.61 4.42 -16.31
N ASN A 148 -1.75 5.75 -16.33
CA ASN A 148 -0.61 6.65 -16.49
C ASN A 148 0.40 6.53 -15.34
N THR A 149 -0.06 6.24 -14.12
CA THR A 149 0.82 6.02 -12.98
C THR A 149 1.62 4.73 -13.13
N GLU A 150 1.01 3.61 -13.55
CA GLU A 150 1.72 2.35 -13.83
C GLU A 150 2.76 2.53 -14.94
N VAL A 151 2.37 3.18 -16.05
CA VAL A 151 3.29 3.49 -17.15
C VAL A 151 4.45 4.38 -16.69
N ALA A 152 4.19 5.37 -15.84
CA ALA A 152 5.22 6.24 -15.30
C ALA A 152 6.21 5.48 -14.40
N ILE A 153 5.71 4.57 -13.55
CA ILE A 153 6.54 3.68 -12.71
C ILE A 153 7.44 2.83 -13.59
N CYS A 154 6.88 2.14 -14.59
CA CYS A 154 7.61 1.27 -15.51
C CYS A 154 8.72 2.05 -16.24
N ASN A 155 8.37 3.17 -16.86
CA ASN A 155 9.33 4.01 -17.58
C ASN A 155 10.44 4.55 -16.67
N ARG A 156 10.13 4.92 -15.44
CA ARG A 156 11.11 5.47 -14.51
C ARG A 156 12.04 4.39 -13.96
N LEU A 157 11.53 3.20 -13.64
CA LEU A 157 12.35 2.05 -13.23
C LEU A 157 13.34 1.66 -14.32
N ASN A 158 12.88 1.54 -15.56
CA ASN A 158 13.76 1.23 -16.69
C ASN A 158 14.87 2.28 -16.85
N LYS A 159 14.52 3.57 -16.82
CA LYS A 159 15.52 4.67 -16.91
C LYS A 159 16.53 4.65 -15.76
N LEU A 160 16.10 4.31 -14.55
CA LEU A 160 17.00 4.21 -13.40
C LEU A 160 17.98 3.04 -13.58
N ASP A 161 17.46 1.88 -14.02
CA ASP A 161 18.27 0.67 -14.15
C ASP A 161 19.26 0.73 -15.33
N GLU A 162 18.87 1.35 -16.46
CA GLU A 162 19.69 1.54 -17.65
C GLU A 162 20.77 2.63 -17.50
N THR A 163 20.67 3.46 -16.45
CA THR A 163 21.67 4.53 -16.23
C THR A 163 23.04 3.95 -15.89
N GLU A 164 24.11 4.65 -16.28
CA GLU A 164 25.48 4.24 -15.95
C GLU A 164 25.66 4.07 -14.43
N ASN A 165 26.16 2.89 -14.03
CA ASN A 165 26.37 2.55 -12.62
C ASN A 165 27.66 3.18 -12.09
N SER A 166 27.60 4.45 -11.71
CA SER A 166 28.75 5.22 -11.16
C SER A 166 29.12 4.84 -9.72
N LYS A 167 28.25 4.10 -9.02
CA LYS A 167 28.43 3.73 -7.60
C LYS A 167 28.94 2.30 -7.40
N LYS A 168 29.46 1.68 -8.45
CA LYS A 168 29.99 0.31 -8.39
C LYS A 168 31.27 0.25 -7.54
N VAL A 169 31.25 -0.59 -6.52
CA VAL A 169 32.38 -0.83 -5.62
C VAL A 169 33.33 -1.84 -6.25
N LYS A 170 34.60 -1.45 -6.44
CA LYS A 170 35.65 -2.37 -6.92
C LYS A 170 36.04 -3.34 -5.82
N GLY A 171 36.13 -4.63 -6.16
CA GLY A 171 36.54 -5.66 -5.19
C GLY A 171 35.46 -5.99 -4.14
N ILE A 172 34.19 -5.91 -4.50
CA ILE A 172 33.02 -6.16 -3.62
C ILE A 172 33.15 -7.47 -2.82
N LYS A 173 33.74 -8.54 -3.41
CA LYS A 173 33.96 -9.82 -2.72
C LYS A 173 34.91 -9.68 -1.52
N ASN A 174 35.90 -8.80 -1.59
CA ASN A 174 36.80 -8.53 -0.48
C ASN A 174 36.11 -7.70 0.61
N GLU A 175 35.26 -6.75 0.21
CA GLU A 175 34.46 -5.98 1.13
C GLU A 175 33.43 -6.86 1.87
N MET A 176 32.79 -7.82 1.19
CA MET A 176 31.93 -8.81 1.85
C MET A 176 32.70 -9.62 2.90
N LYS A 177 33.87 -10.16 2.56
CA LYS A 177 34.72 -10.90 3.52
C LYS A 177 35.18 -10.04 4.71
N ARG A 178 35.40 -8.75 4.48
CA ARG A 178 35.70 -7.79 5.56
C ARG A 178 34.52 -7.65 6.51
N VAL A 179 33.31 -7.42 5.96
CA VAL A 179 32.08 -7.28 6.75
C VAL A 179 31.77 -8.56 7.53
N GLU A 180 31.93 -9.73 6.91
CA GLU A 180 31.80 -11.03 7.59
C GLU A 180 32.74 -11.13 8.79
N LYS A 181 34.00 -10.74 8.62
CA LYS A 181 35.02 -10.82 9.67
C LYS A 181 34.79 -9.81 10.80
N GLU A 182 34.47 -8.55 10.43
CA GLU A 182 34.25 -7.47 11.40
C GLU A 182 33.01 -7.72 12.28
N ASN A 183 31.95 -8.31 11.70
CA ASN A 183 30.70 -8.58 12.41
C ASN A 183 30.61 -10.02 12.97
N GLY A 184 31.60 -10.87 12.73
CA GLY A 184 31.59 -12.27 13.19
C GLY A 184 30.42 -13.09 12.60
N ILE A 185 30.02 -12.78 11.38
CA ILE A 185 28.94 -13.45 10.64
C ILE A 185 29.47 -14.16 9.41
N GLU A 186 28.67 -15.09 8.88
CA GLU A 186 28.89 -15.73 7.59
C GLU A 186 27.64 -15.51 6.73
N LEU A 187 27.81 -14.84 5.59
CA LEU A 187 26.76 -14.63 4.63
C LEU A 187 26.48 -15.90 3.82
N SER A 188 25.25 -16.29 3.67
CA SER A 188 24.87 -17.38 2.75
C SER A 188 25.18 -17.00 1.30
N GLU A 189 25.23 -17.98 0.41
CA GLU A 189 25.47 -17.72 -1.03
C GLU A 189 24.42 -16.78 -1.62
N LYS A 190 23.14 -16.94 -1.27
CA LYS A 190 22.06 -16.02 -1.69
C LYS A 190 22.21 -14.61 -1.13
N GLN A 191 22.71 -14.47 0.09
CA GLN A 191 22.99 -13.14 0.66
C GLN A 191 24.18 -12.47 -0.03
N LYS A 192 25.23 -13.23 -0.37
CA LYS A 192 26.37 -12.74 -1.18
C LYS A 192 25.92 -12.35 -2.59
N GLU A 193 25.05 -13.15 -3.21
CA GLU A 193 24.42 -12.85 -4.49
C GLU A 193 23.62 -11.54 -4.42
N ALA A 194 22.86 -11.29 -3.36
CA ALA A 194 22.11 -10.05 -3.16
C ALA A 194 23.05 -8.83 -3.05
N VAL A 195 24.11 -8.90 -2.27
CA VAL A 195 25.10 -7.82 -2.16
C VAL A 195 25.79 -7.58 -3.51
N GLN A 196 26.12 -8.65 -4.24
CA GLN A 196 26.70 -8.54 -5.58
C GLN A 196 25.72 -7.90 -6.57
N ALA A 197 24.45 -8.31 -6.54
CA ALA A 197 23.40 -7.76 -7.40
C ALA A 197 23.21 -6.26 -7.18
N VAL A 198 23.17 -5.80 -5.91
CA VAL A 198 23.11 -4.37 -5.57
C VAL A 198 24.34 -3.63 -6.11
N ASN A 199 25.50 -4.27 -6.11
CA ASN A 199 26.70 -3.67 -6.68
C ASN A 199 26.64 -3.54 -8.20
N ASP A 200 26.10 -4.54 -8.88
CA ASP A 200 26.13 -4.63 -10.34
C ASP A 200 24.98 -3.85 -11.02
N ASN A 201 23.84 -3.67 -10.35
CA ASN A 201 22.64 -3.00 -10.90
C ASN A 201 22.33 -1.69 -10.16
N ASN A 202 21.56 -0.80 -10.81
CA ASN A 202 21.10 0.42 -10.18
C ASN A 202 19.79 0.20 -9.41
N VAL A 203 18.92 -0.70 -9.90
CA VAL A 203 17.72 -1.11 -9.20
C VAL A 203 17.84 -2.58 -8.85
N THR A 204 17.59 -2.93 -7.58
CA THR A 204 17.66 -4.33 -7.12
C THR A 204 16.53 -4.59 -6.13
N ILE A 205 15.84 -5.70 -6.32
CA ILE A 205 14.85 -6.21 -5.39
C ILE A 205 15.44 -7.35 -4.58
N ILE A 206 15.22 -7.33 -3.27
CA ILE A 206 15.58 -8.40 -2.35
C ILE A 206 14.31 -8.84 -1.65
N THR A 207 13.83 -10.04 -1.93
CA THR A 207 12.61 -10.58 -1.34
C THR A 207 12.88 -11.86 -0.58
N GLY A 208 12.05 -12.15 0.40
CA GLY A 208 12.09 -13.39 1.18
C GLY A 208 11.28 -13.30 2.45
N GLY A 209 10.84 -14.44 2.95
CA GLY A 209 10.01 -14.57 4.13
C GLY A 209 10.69 -14.14 5.44
N PRO A 210 9.99 -14.29 6.57
CA PRO A 210 10.56 -14.00 7.88
C PRO A 210 11.73 -14.96 8.19
N GLY A 211 12.79 -14.42 8.81
CA GLY A 211 13.95 -15.22 9.22
C GLY A 211 14.97 -15.54 8.12
N THR A 212 14.82 -15.01 6.92
CA THR A 212 15.75 -15.21 5.79
C THR A 212 16.96 -14.27 5.80
N GLY A 213 17.02 -13.34 6.76
CA GLY A 213 18.18 -12.48 6.95
C GLY A 213 18.23 -11.22 6.10
N LYS A 214 17.10 -10.69 5.64
CA LYS A 214 17.00 -9.39 4.94
C LYS A 214 17.75 -8.28 5.67
N THR A 215 17.55 -8.17 6.98
CA THR A 215 18.23 -7.17 7.83
C THR A 215 19.75 -7.29 7.79
N THR A 216 20.29 -8.52 7.78
CA THR A 216 21.73 -8.76 7.70
C THR A 216 22.30 -8.24 6.39
N ILE A 217 21.58 -8.44 5.29
CA ILE A 217 21.97 -7.93 3.97
C ILE A 217 21.94 -6.41 3.95
N ILE A 218 20.86 -5.78 4.45
CA ILE A 218 20.75 -4.32 4.55
C ILE A 218 21.95 -3.74 5.29
N LYS A 219 22.32 -4.30 6.46
CA LYS A 219 23.50 -3.89 7.23
C LYS A 219 24.79 -4.04 6.42
N SER A 220 24.97 -5.18 5.78
CA SER A 220 26.17 -5.44 4.98
C SER A 220 26.32 -4.46 3.82
N ILE A 221 25.23 -4.14 3.11
CA ILE A 221 25.21 -3.14 2.05
C ILE A 221 25.60 -1.77 2.61
N ILE A 222 24.98 -1.37 3.71
CA ILE A 222 25.24 -0.10 4.38
C ILE A 222 26.73 0.03 4.73
N GLU A 223 27.32 -0.95 5.41
CA GLU A 223 28.72 -0.92 5.84
C GLU A 223 29.70 -0.87 4.66
N ILE A 224 29.39 -1.57 3.57
CA ILE A 224 30.22 -1.56 2.37
C ILE A 224 30.21 -0.17 1.74
N TYR A 225 29.03 0.42 1.56
CA TYR A 225 28.90 1.67 0.82
C TYR A 225 29.25 2.91 1.64
N ILE A 226 29.02 2.93 2.97
CA ILE A 226 29.50 4.00 3.85
C ILE A 226 31.04 4.09 3.80
N LYS A 227 31.73 2.96 3.79
CA LYS A 227 33.19 2.95 3.69
C LYS A 227 33.71 3.58 2.38
N GLN A 228 32.88 3.60 1.36
CA GLN A 228 33.17 4.26 0.09
C GLN A 228 32.69 5.73 0.06
N ASN A 229 32.35 6.30 1.22
CA ASN A 229 31.83 7.66 1.38
C ASN A 229 30.51 7.92 0.61
N ASN A 230 29.70 6.88 0.35
CA ASN A 230 28.40 7.07 -0.26
C ASN A 230 27.37 7.54 0.77
N LYS A 231 26.50 8.46 0.35
CA LYS A 231 25.37 8.94 1.13
C LYS A 231 24.20 7.97 1.01
N ILE A 232 23.78 7.40 2.15
CA ILE A 232 22.70 6.40 2.20
C ILE A 232 21.47 7.02 2.85
N VAL A 233 20.32 6.79 2.24
CA VAL A 233 19.00 7.14 2.80
C VAL A 233 18.23 5.85 3.01
N LEU A 234 17.66 5.70 4.22
CA LEU A 234 16.84 4.57 4.63
C LEU A 234 15.40 5.00 4.79
N ALA A 235 14.49 4.23 4.22
CA ALA A 235 13.06 4.50 4.31
C ALA A 235 12.22 3.23 4.48
N ALA A 236 11.02 3.41 5.02
CA ALA A 236 10.00 2.37 5.11
C ALA A 236 8.60 2.98 5.00
N PRO A 237 7.56 2.22 4.64
CA PRO A 237 6.21 2.76 4.50
C PRO A 237 5.57 3.17 5.84
N THR A 238 5.98 2.56 6.96
CA THR A 238 5.40 2.81 8.29
C THR A 238 6.42 3.33 9.30
N GLY A 239 5.95 4.11 10.29
CA GLY A 239 6.81 4.64 11.35
C GLY A 239 7.46 3.54 12.20
N ARG A 240 6.74 2.42 12.41
CA ARG A 240 7.28 1.27 13.17
C ARG A 240 8.41 0.58 12.41
N ALA A 241 8.26 0.37 11.11
CA ALA A 241 9.30 -0.20 10.28
C ALA A 241 10.53 0.71 10.19
N ALA A 242 10.34 2.02 9.99
CA ALA A 242 11.42 3.00 9.99
C ALA A 242 12.18 3.02 11.33
N LYS A 243 11.47 3.04 12.47
CA LYS A 243 12.09 2.97 13.80
C LYS A 243 12.91 1.70 13.98
N ARG A 244 12.35 0.54 13.61
CA ARG A 244 13.05 -0.75 13.67
C ARG A 244 14.31 -0.74 12.78
N MET A 245 14.21 -0.19 11.57
CA MET A 245 15.36 -0.05 10.66
C MET A 245 16.46 0.82 11.30
N THR A 246 16.10 1.95 11.94
CA THR A 246 17.05 2.80 12.68
C THR A 246 17.73 2.03 13.81
N GLU A 247 16.96 1.34 14.65
CA GLU A 247 17.49 0.56 15.79
C GLU A 247 18.45 -0.53 15.34
N MET A 248 18.17 -1.18 14.20
CA MET A 248 18.99 -2.27 13.70
C MET A 248 20.25 -1.82 12.96
N THR A 249 20.19 -0.69 12.25
CA THR A 249 21.30 -0.21 11.40
C THR A 249 22.16 0.86 12.07
N GLY A 250 21.63 1.54 13.09
CA GLY A 250 22.25 2.70 13.70
C GLY A 250 22.17 3.98 12.86
N ILE A 251 21.51 3.93 11.70
CA ILE A 251 21.31 5.07 10.79
C ILE A 251 19.85 5.49 10.84
N GLU A 252 19.58 6.80 10.92
CA GLU A 252 18.22 7.31 10.93
C GLU A 252 17.48 6.92 9.65
N ALA A 253 16.37 6.18 9.81
CA ALA A 253 15.43 5.86 8.75
C ALA A 253 14.16 6.68 8.95
N SER A 254 13.52 7.07 7.86
CA SER A 254 12.26 7.82 7.91
C SER A 254 11.12 7.07 7.21
N THR A 255 9.89 7.51 7.45
CA THR A 255 8.78 7.00 6.62
C THR A 255 8.87 7.60 5.22
N LEU A 256 8.43 6.83 4.21
CA LEU A 256 8.34 7.32 2.83
C LEU A 256 7.54 8.62 2.76
N HIS A 257 6.40 8.71 3.44
CA HIS A 257 5.59 9.94 3.47
C HIS A 257 6.38 11.16 3.99
N ARG A 258 7.19 10.97 5.06
CA ARG A 258 8.03 12.04 5.61
C ARG A 258 9.18 12.38 4.68
N LEU A 259 9.87 11.36 4.14
CA LEU A 259 10.99 11.54 3.22
C LEU A 259 10.57 12.32 1.97
N LEU A 260 9.40 11.99 1.43
CA LEU A 260 8.83 12.59 0.23
C LEU A 260 8.01 13.85 0.52
N GLU A 261 7.90 14.27 1.77
CA GLU A 261 7.11 15.43 2.20
C GLU A 261 5.62 15.42 1.80
N ILE A 262 5.04 14.22 1.58
CA ILE A 262 3.66 14.05 1.10
C ILE A 262 2.62 14.64 2.07
N GLY A 263 2.88 14.65 3.37
CA GLY A 263 1.98 15.17 4.40
C GLY A 263 1.87 16.70 4.47
N LYS A 264 2.71 17.46 3.78
CA LYS A 264 2.62 18.93 3.65
C LYS A 264 1.71 19.35 2.49
N ILE A 265 1.32 18.43 1.63
CA ILE A 265 0.41 18.63 0.52
C ILE A 265 -0.98 18.32 1.04
N ASN A 266 -1.86 19.33 1.08
CA ASN A 266 -3.21 19.26 1.63
C ASN A 266 -3.95 17.93 1.44
N ASP A 267 -4.73 17.58 2.42
CA ASP A 267 -5.55 16.39 2.72
C ASP A 267 -6.58 15.97 1.65
N ASP A 268 -6.42 16.39 0.41
CA ASP A 268 -7.34 16.22 -0.70
C ASP A 268 -7.08 14.96 -1.51
N GLY A 269 -7.60 13.82 -1.04
CA GLY A 269 -7.81 12.58 -1.80
C GLY A 269 -6.61 12.04 -2.60
N LEU A 270 -6.24 10.80 -2.35
CA LEU A 270 -5.13 10.04 -2.94
C LEU A 270 -5.03 10.11 -4.49
N TYR A 271 -6.10 10.46 -5.19
CA TYR A 271 -6.21 10.28 -6.63
C TYR A 271 -6.01 11.54 -7.50
N LYS A 272 -6.01 12.74 -6.91
CA LYS A 272 -5.91 13.99 -7.70
C LYS A 272 -4.52 14.60 -7.82
N LYS A 273 -3.50 14.09 -7.11
CA LYS A 273 -2.20 14.79 -7.00
C LYS A 273 -1.00 14.09 -7.61
N SER A 274 -1.14 12.93 -8.23
CA SER A 274 -0.02 12.27 -8.92
C SER A 274 0.53 13.09 -10.10
N GLN A 275 -0.29 13.93 -10.72
CA GLN A 275 0.12 14.76 -11.87
C GLN A 275 0.85 16.05 -11.48
N ASP A 276 0.59 16.60 -10.29
CA ASP A 276 1.18 17.87 -9.83
C ASP A 276 2.30 17.70 -8.79
N TYR A 277 2.59 16.47 -8.35
CA TYR A 277 3.63 16.21 -7.36
C TYR A 277 5.02 16.33 -8.01
N GLN A 278 5.70 17.39 -7.71
CA GLN A 278 7.13 17.58 -8.03
C GLN A 278 7.98 17.09 -6.85
N GLY A 279 8.06 15.78 -6.61
CA GLY A 279 8.69 15.14 -5.46
C GLY A 279 9.85 15.91 -4.82
N ALA A 280 9.93 15.91 -3.49
CA ALA A 280 11.11 16.42 -2.81
C ALA A 280 12.33 15.57 -3.25
N PRO A 281 13.35 16.16 -3.90
CA PRO A 281 14.47 15.37 -4.39
C PRO A 281 15.22 14.69 -3.26
N ILE A 282 15.51 13.40 -3.40
CA ILE A 282 16.30 12.65 -2.43
C ILE A 282 17.77 12.78 -2.78
N ASP A 283 18.50 13.58 -1.99
CA ASP A 283 19.96 13.71 -2.13
C ASP A 283 20.66 12.50 -1.49
N ALA A 284 20.85 11.43 -2.27
CA ALA A 284 21.49 10.20 -1.85
C ALA A 284 22.20 9.50 -3.01
N ASP A 285 23.27 8.76 -2.69
CA ASP A 285 23.92 7.83 -3.62
C ASP A 285 23.19 6.50 -3.67
N ILE A 286 22.57 6.11 -2.54
CA ILE A 286 21.83 4.87 -2.40
C ILE A 286 20.56 5.14 -1.55
N VAL A 287 19.44 4.68 -2.04
CA VAL A 287 18.17 4.64 -1.30
C VAL A 287 17.79 3.19 -1.04
N ILE A 288 17.59 2.84 0.22
CA ILE A 288 17.13 1.51 0.63
C ILE A 288 15.74 1.66 1.22
N VAL A 289 14.78 0.95 0.67
CA VAL A 289 13.39 0.93 1.14
C VAL A 289 13.06 -0.47 1.62
N ASP A 290 12.70 -0.60 2.90
CA ASP A 290 12.24 -1.86 3.50
C ASP A 290 10.72 -1.94 3.56
N GLU A 291 10.17 -3.14 3.75
CA GLU A 291 8.72 -3.43 3.80
C GLU A 291 7.96 -2.98 2.54
N MET A 292 8.57 -3.25 1.37
CA MET A 292 8.02 -2.85 0.06
C MET A 292 6.66 -3.45 -0.27
N SER A 293 6.26 -4.57 0.34
CA SER A 293 4.92 -5.17 0.17
C SER A 293 3.78 -4.21 0.55
N MET A 294 4.05 -3.23 1.42
CA MET A 294 3.06 -2.24 1.86
C MET A 294 3.01 -0.97 0.99
N VAL A 295 3.84 -0.88 -0.04
CA VAL A 295 3.94 0.31 -0.91
C VAL A 295 2.99 0.14 -2.10
N ASP A 296 2.01 1.05 -2.21
CA ASP A 296 1.10 1.12 -3.35
C ASP A 296 1.69 1.85 -4.56
N MET A 297 0.96 1.82 -5.69
CA MET A 297 1.43 2.43 -6.94
C MET A 297 1.67 3.95 -6.84
N PHE A 298 0.87 4.67 -6.06
CA PHE A 298 1.04 6.12 -5.93
C PHE A 298 2.27 6.46 -5.11
N LEU A 299 2.47 5.77 -3.98
CA LEU A 299 3.64 5.97 -3.14
C LEU A 299 4.93 5.57 -3.86
N MET A 300 4.89 4.49 -4.67
CA MET A 300 6.00 4.10 -5.53
C MET A 300 6.30 5.15 -6.60
N ASN A 301 5.29 5.68 -7.25
CA ASN A 301 5.47 6.73 -8.25
C ASN A 301 6.12 7.99 -7.63
N TYR A 302 5.68 8.43 -6.46
CA TYR A 302 6.30 9.54 -5.73
C TYR A 302 7.76 9.27 -5.37
N LEU A 303 8.07 8.06 -4.89
CA LEU A 303 9.44 7.66 -4.62
C LEU A 303 10.31 7.76 -5.87
N LEU A 304 9.87 7.19 -6.98
CA LEU A 304 10.63 7.16 -8.22
C LEU A 304 10.84 8.54 -8.84
N GLN A 305 9.87 9.45 -8.69
CA GLN A 305 10.03 10.84 -9.11
C GLN A 305 11.08 11.61 -8.30
N SER A 306 11.25 11.22 -7.03
CA SER A 306 12.17 11.85 -6.08
C SER A 306 13.60 11.32 -6.16
N VAL A 307 13.82 10.13 -6.73
CA VAL A 307 15.14 9.48 -6.88
C VAL A 307 15.84 9.98 -8.13
N TYR A 308 17.07 10.48 -8.00
CA TYR A 308 17.88 10.93 -9.14
C TYR A 308 18.39 9.76 -9.99
N LEU A 309 18.61 10.02 -11.28
CA LEU A 309 19.32 9.07 -12.15
C LEU A 309 20.77 8.90 -11.66
N GLY A 310 21.23 7.66 -11.60
CA GLY A 310 22.52 7.30 -11.03
C GLY A 310 22.52 7.03 -9.52
N THR A 311 21.42 7.26 -8.81
CA THR A 311 21.20 6.77 -7.45
C THR A 311 20.83 5.30 -7.50
N LYS A 312 21.46 4.48 -6.64
CA LYS A 312 21.06 3.08 -6.48
C LYS A 312 19.77 2.99 -5.66
N LEU A 313 18.83 2.18 -6.13
CA LEU A 313 17.56 1.92 -5.45
C LEU A 313 17.49 0.43 -5.06
N VAL A 314 17.48 0.18 -3.75
CA VAL A 314 17.37 -1.17 -3.19
C VAL A 314 16.00 -1.31 -2.55
N LEU A 315 15.16 -2.17 -3.12
CA LEU A 315 13.80 -2.44 -2.67
C LEU A 315 13.80 -3.77 -1.91
N VAL A 316 13.48 -3.72 -0.63
CA VAL A 316 13.49 -4.90 0.24
C VAL A 316 12.08 -5.17 0.72
N GLY A 317 11.63 -6.42 0.67
CA GLY A 317 10.29 -6.78 1.11
C GLY A 317 10.09 -8.28 1.20
N ASP A 318 8.85 -8.65 1.35
CA ASP A 318 8.41 -10.03 1.38
C ASP A 318 7.21 -10.14 0.43
N SER A 319 7.41 -10.80 -0.71
CA SER A 319 6.38 -10.96 -1.74
C SER A 319 5.17 -11.78 -1.27
N ASP A 320 5.36 -12.59 -0.24
CA ASP A 320 4.32 -13.48 0.29
C ASP A 320 3.48 -12.80 1.39
N GLN A 321 3.87 -11.59 1.83
CA GLN A 321 3.06 -10.80 2.77
C GLN A 321 1.86 -10.17 2.08
N LEU A 322 0.90 -9.74 2.92
CA LEU A 322 -0.27 -9.01 2.44
C LEU A 322 0.15 -7.79 1.62
N PRO A 323 -0.53 -7.53 0.49
CA PRO A 323 -0.25 -6.37 -0.36
C PRO A 323 -0.61 -5.06 0.35
N SER A 324 -0.28 -3.95 -0.31
CA SER A 324 -0.65 -2.62 0.14
C SER A 324 -2.17 -2.45 0.29
N VAL A 325 -2.59 -1.52 1.16
CA VAL A 325 -4.00 -1.16 1.30
C VAL A 325 -4.46 -0.31 0.10
N GLY A 326 -3.56 0.50 -0.47
CA GLY A 326 -3.80 1.26 -1.68
C GLY A 326 -3.69 0.40 -2.95
N PRO A 327 -4.09 0.93 -4.11
CA PRO A 327 -4.13 0.16 -5.35
C PRO A 327 -2.75 -0.19 -5.90
N GLY A 328 -2.67 -1.38 -6.49
CA GLY A 328 -1.48 -1.93 -7.14
C GLY A 328 -0.60 -2.78 -6.22
N SER A 329 -0.25 -3.97 -6.68
CA SER A 329 0.66 -4.91 -6.01
C SER A 329 2.10 -4.71 -6.48
N VAL A 330 2.63 -3.49 -6.31
CA VAL A 330 3.85 -3.00 -6.98
C VAL A 330 5.05 -3.94 -6.85
N LEU A 331 5.32 -4.45 -5.64
CA LEU A 331 6.47 -5.35 -5.43
C LEU A 331 6.31 -6.63 -6.24
N GLN A 332 5.13 -7.24 -6.18
CA GLN A 332 4.81 -8.48 -6.87
C GLN A 332 4.87 -8.30 -8.40
N ASP A 333 4.23 -7.24 -8.91
CA ASP A 333 4.16 -6.94 -10.34
C ASP A 333 5.56 -6.71 -10.94
N ILE A 334 6.45 -6.00 -10.23
CA ILE A 334 7.84 -5.79 -10.68
C ILE A 334 8.61 -7.12 -10.68
N ILE A 335 8.44 -7.96 -9.65
CA ILE A 335 9.07 -9.29 -9.56
C ILE A 335 8.60 -10.16 -10.74
N GLU A 336 7.30 -10.26 -10.97
CA GLU A 336 6.70 -11.08 -12.02
C GLU A 336 7.08 -10.60 -13.43
N SER A 337 7.31 -9.31 -13.61
CA SER A 337 7.77 -8.76 -14.89
C SER A 337 9.13 -9.33 -15.33
N GLY A 338 9.96 -9.80 -14.40
CA GLY A 338 11.31 -10.30 -14.65
C GLY A 338 12.28 -9.26 -15.23
N LYS A 339 11.91 -7.96 -15.23
CA LYS A 339 12.72 -6.90 -15.84
C LYS A 339 13.78 -6.35 -14.87
N ILE A 340 13.46 -6.30 -13.58
CA ILE A 340 14.35 -5.79 -12.55
C ILE A 340 15.03 -6.96 -11.84
N THR A 341 16.34 -6.84 -11.61
CA THR A 341 17.11 -7.86 -10.90
C THR A 341 16.53 -8.13 -9.52
N THR A 342 16.07 -9.37 -9.32
CA THR A 342 15.41 -9.81 -8.09
C THR A 342 16.17 -10.99 -7.48
N ILE A 343 16.47 -10.90 -6.19
CA ILE A 343 17.08 -11.96 -5.42
C ILE A 343 16.09 -12.49 -4.39
N HIS A 344 15.75 -13.77 -4.53
CA HIS A 344 14.90 -14.50 -3.61
C HIS A 344 15.72 -15.18 -2.51
N LEU A 345 15.44 -14.85 -1.25
CA LEU A 345 16.05 -15.44 -0.07
C LEU A 345 15.16 -16.57 0.45
N ASP A 346 15.59 -17.80 0.22
CA ASP A 346 14.88 -19.02 0.55
C ASP A 346 15.35 -19.69 1.85
N LYS A 347 16.58 -19.39 2.27
CA LYS A 347 17.20 -20.03 3.43
C LYS A 347 16.71 -19.42 4.75
N ILE A 348 15.97 -20.20 5.53
CA ILE A 348 15.63 -19.85 6.92
C ILE A 348 16.85 -20.17 7.80
N PHE A 349 17.32 -19.18 8.56
CA PHE A 349 18.48 -19.39 9.45
C PHE A 349 18.09 -20.22 10.69
N ARG A 350 19.06 -20.99 11.21
CA ARG A 350 18.88 -21.97 12.29
C ARG A 350 18.12 -21.43 13.51
N GLN A 351 18.33 -20.18 13.91
CA GLN A 351 17.61 -19.57 15.02
C GLN A 351 16.12 -19.36 14.67
N ALA A 352 15.84 -18.90 13.46
CA ALA A 352 14.50 -18.69 12.94
C ALA A 352 13.74 -20.02 12.70
N ALA A 353 14.46 -21.07 12.25
CA ALA A 353 13.89 -22.40 12.03
C ALA A 353 13.39 -23.08 13.34
N LYS A 354 13.81 -22.62 14.50
CA LYS A 354 13.30 -23.08 15.79
C LYS A 354 11.98 -22.40 16.20
N SER A 355 11.65 -21.25 15.61
CA SER A 355 10.39 -20.54 15.87
C SER A 355 9.24 -21.19 15.10
N LYS A 356 8.23 -21.65 15.84
CA LYS A 356 7.01 -22.21 15.22
C LYS A 356 6.19 -21.12 14.52
N ILE A 357 6.31 -19.85 14.94
CA ILE A 357 5.71 -18.72 14.22
C ILE A 357 6.26 -18.65 12.80
N ILE A 358 7.58 -18.73 12.64
CA ILE A 358 8.25 -18.64 11.33
C ILE A 358 7.96 -19.87 10.47
N VAL A 359 8.09 -21.07 11.05
CA VAL A 359 7.80 -22.32 10.34
C VAL A 359 6.35 -22.36 9.85
N ASN A 360 5.39 -22.00 10.70
CA ASN A 360 3.98 -21.96 10.31
C ASN A 360 3.67 -20.88 9.27
N ALA A 361 4.36 -19.74 9.30
CA ALA A 361 4.20 -18.71 8.27
C ALA A 361 4.59 -19.24 6.88
N HIS A 362 5.72 -19.95 6.76
CA HIS A 362 6.13 -20.58 5.50
C HIS A 362 5.16 -21.67 5.05
N ARG A 363 4.75 -22.56 5.97
CA ARG A 363 3.78 -23.64 5.64
C ARG A 363 2.45 -23.08 5.14
N ILE A 364 1.95 -22.00 5.74
CA ILE A 364 0.72 -21.34 5.27
C ILE A 364 0.87 -20.82 3.84
N ASN A 365 2.01 -20.22 3.51
CA ASN A 365 2.29 -19.74 2.15
C ASN A 365 2.36 -20.89 1.13
N GLU A 366 2.83 -22.07 1.54
CA GLU A 366 2.87 -23.28 0.73
C GLU A 366 1.51 -24.02 0.70
N GLY A 367 0.48 -23.48 1.37
CA GLY A 367 -0.85 -24.10 1.45
C GLY A 367 -0.93 -25.26 2.43
N GLU A 368 0.07 -25.42 3.28
CA GLU A 368 0.11 -26.46 4.30
C GLU A 368 -0.60 -26.06 5.61
N GLY A 369 -0.99 -27.05 6.40
CA GLY A 369 -1.52 -26.83 7.75
C GLY A 369 -0.45 -26.44 8.77
N PHE A 370 -0.89 -26.03 9.97
CA PHE A 370 0.01 -25.77 11.09
C PHE A 370 0.78 -27.04 11.48
N VAL A 371 1.99 -26.85 12.04
CA VAL A 371 2.77 -27.94 12.63
C VAL A 371 1.92 -28.65 13.70
N SER A 372 1.71 -29.96 13.54
CA SER A 372 0.93 -30.77 14.48
C SER A 372 1.67 -30.94 15.82
N LYS A 373 0.92 -31.33 16.87
CA LYS A 373 1.55 -31.61 18.16
C LYS A 373 2.51 -32.82 18.10
N GLU A 374 2.28 -33.72 17.17
CA GLU A 374 3.09 -34.93 16.97
C GLU A 374 4.42 -34.62 16.24
N GLU A 375 4.46 -33.54 15.45
CA GLU A 375 5.67 -33.05 14.80
C GLU A 375 6.50 -32.15 15.72
N MET A 376 6.04 -31.86 16.95
CA MET A 376 6.79 -31.07 17.93
C MET A 376 7.83 -31.95 18.65
N GLU A 377 9.11 -31.58 18.53
CA GLU A 377 10.14 -32.12 19.42
C GLU A 377 9.76 -31.81 20.88
N GLU A 378 9.80 -32.82 21.76
CA GLU A 378 9.37 -32.74 23.18
C GLU A 378 10.05 -31.63 24.00
N ASP A 379 11.20 -31.10 23.58
CA ASP A 379 12.01 -30.14 24.32
C ASP A 379 11.87 -28.67 23.87
N SER A 380 11.08 -28.34 22.84
CA SER A 380 10.96 -26.97 22.35
C SER A 380 9.81 -26.23 23.03
N LYS A 381 10.09 -25.17 23.82
CA LYS A 381 9.06 -24.22 24.24
C LYS A 381 8.44 -23.60 22.99
N SER A 382 7.17 -23.96 22.72
CA SER A 382 6.44 -23.41 21.57
C SER A 382 6.23 -21.90 21.76
N ASP A 383 6.52 -21.14 20.71
CA ASP A 383 6.22 -19.71 20.59
C ASP A 383 4.93 -19.45 19.79
N PHE A 384 4.27 -20.50 19.28
CA PHE A 384 3.03 -20.44 18.53
C PHE A 384 1.95 -21.32 19.19
N PHE A 385 0.76 -20.73 19.39
CA PHE A 385 -0.39 -21.41 19.98
C PHE A 385 -1.64 -21.12 19.15
N PHE A 386 -2.30 -22.15 18.65
CA PHE A 386 -3.55 -22.05 17.93
C PHE A 386 -4.72 -22.49 18.82
N ILE A 387 -5.70 -21.60 19.00
CA ILE A 387 -6.92 -21.88 19.76
C ILE A 387 -8.09 -21.88 18.78
N ASN A 388 -8.65 -23.05 18.53
CA ASN A 388 -9.81 -23.19 17.65
C ASN A 388 -11.10 -22.92 18.45
N GLU A 389 -11.76 -21.81 18.16
CA GLU A 389 -13.04 -21.43 18.76
C GLU A 389 -13.96 -20.84 17.68
N GLY A 390 -15.19 -21.36 17.57
CA GLY A 390 -16.13 -20.93 16.54
C GLY A 390 -17.07 -19.80 16.97
N ALA A 391 -17.26 -19.58 18.29
CA ALA A 391 -18.18 -18.58 18.81
C ALA A 391 -17.46 -17.25 19.09
N GLN A 392 -17.91 -16.16 18.48
CA GLN A 392 -17.28 -14.84 18.61
C GLN A 392 -17.24 -14.33 20.07
N GLU A 393 -18.28 -14.60 20.84
CA GLU A 393 -18.35 -14.25 22.26
C GLU A 393 -17.25 -14.93 23.06
N LYS A 394 -17.07 -16.24 22.86
CA LYS A 394 -16.03 -17.03 23.53
C LYS A 394 -14.63 -16.65 23.06
N MET A 395 -14.45 -16.30 21.77
CA MET A 395 -13.17 -15.73 21.27
C MET A 395 -12.81 -14.46 22.02
N LEU A 396 -13.78 -13.54 22.18
CA LEU A 396 -13.55 -12.30 22.90
C LEU A 396 -13.21 -12.53 24.37
N GLU A 397 -13.96 -13.43 25.04
CA GLU A 397 -13.67 -13.83 26.45
C GLU A 397 -12.25 -14.42 26.60
N GLN A 398 -11.82 -15.24 25.64
CA GLN A 398 -10.47 -15.80 25.65
C GLN A 398 -9.41 -14.72 25.45
N VAL A 399 -9.60 -13.79 24.52
CA VAL A 399 -8.68 -12.65 24.31
C VAL A 399 -8.55 -11.85 25.60
N ILE A 400 -9.69 -11.48 26.24
CA ILE A 400 -9.69 -10.75 27.52
C ILE A 400 -8.97 -11.56 28.60
N SER A 401 -9.26 -12.84 28.76
CA SER A 401 -8.62 -13.72 29.76
C SER A 401 -7.11 -13.85 29.54
N LEU A 402 -6.66 -13.93 28.29
CA LEU A 402 -5.24 -13.96 27.94
C LEU A 402 -4.56 -12.65 28.36
N CYS A 403 -5.12 -11.51 27.95
CA CYS A 403 -4.54 -10.19 28.19
C CYS A 403 -4.58 -9.79 29.67
N SER A 404 -5.67 -10.10 30.39
CA SER A 404 -5.86 -9.65 31.79
C SER A 404 -5.05 -10.46 32.82
N GLY A 405 -4.58 -11.66 32.49
CA GLY A 405 -3.88 -12.44 33.51
C GLY A 405 -3.14 -13.70 33.06
N ARG A 406 -3.64 -14.43 32.04
CA ARG A 406 -3.02 -15.71 31.66
C ARG A 406 -1.62 -15.50 31.08
N LEU A 407 -1.41 -14.52 30.19
CA LEU A 407 -0.10 -14.22 29.63
C LEU A 407 0.88 -13.65 30.68
N LYS A 408 0.40 -12.88 31.64
CA LYS A 408 1.22 -12.44 32.77
C LYS A 408 1.76 -13.62 33.59
N LYS A 409 0.92 -14.64 33.84
CA LYS A 409 1.35 -15.86 34.57
C LYS A 409 2.26 -16.76 33.71
N PHE A 410 2.04 -16.79 32.41
CA PHE A 410 2.79 -17.65 31.48
C PHE A 410 4.23 -17.18 31.27
N GLY A 411 4.46 -15.87 31.01
CA GLY A 411 5.78 -15.35 30.68
C GLY A 411 6.13 -13.99 31.31
N ASN A 412 5.39 -13.60 32.37
CA ASN A 412 5.54 -12.28 33.02
C ASN A 412 5.36 -11.10 32.05
N TYR A 413 4.49 -11.27 31.02
CA TYR A 413 4.20 -10.23 30.04
C TYR A 413 3.36 -9.11 30.65
N ASP A 414 3.80 -7.85 30.46
CA ASP A 414 3.02 -6.66 30.77
C ASP A 414 2.04 -6.36 29.65
N PHE A 415 0.79 -6.00 30.00
CA PHE A 415 -0.27 -5.75 29.01
C PHE A 415 0.06 -4.58 28.07
N PHE A 416 0.62 -3.50 28.59
CA PHE A 416 0.89 -2.29 27.81
C PHE A 416 2.21 -2.35 27.04
N GLU A 417 3.20 -3.06 27.57
CA GLU A 417 4.55 -3.09 27.01
C GLU A 417 4.80 -4.28 26.07
N ASN A 418 4.22 -5.45 26.38
CA ASN A 418 4.60 -6.70 25.74
C ASN A 418 3.48 -7.39 24.96
N ILE A 419 2.20 -6.96 25.12
CA ILE A 419 1.06 -7.62 24.47
C ILE A 419 0.46 -6.71 23.41
N GLN A 420 0.27 -7.25 22.22
CA GLN A 420 -0.46 -6.60 21.13
C GLN A 420 -1.57 -7.50 20.64
N VAL A 421 -2.80 -6.99 20.62
CA VAL A 421 -3.96 -7.67 20.05
C VAL A 421 -4.17 -7.17 18.62
N LEU A 422 -4.15 -8.10 17.66
CA LEU A 422 -4.44 -7.84 16.25
C LEU A 422 -5.82 -8.38 15.90
N THR A 423 -6.56 -7.62 15.11
CA THR A 423 -7.88 -8.02 14.61
C THR A 423 -8.03 -7.57 13.16
N PRO A 424 -8.70 -8.38 12.29
CA PRO A 424 -8.81 -8.06 10.87
C PRO A 424 -9.80 -6.93 10.58
N THR A 425 -10.65 -6.53 11.56
CA THR A 425 -11.70 -5.53 11.35
C THR A 425 -11.72 -4.44 12.42
N LYS A 426 -12.29 -3.28 12.08
CA LYS A 426 -12.55 -2.20 13.04
C LYS A 426 -13.93 -2.37 13.73
N LYS A 427 -14.90 -2.93 13.00
CA LYS A 427 -16.30 -3.09 13.43
C LYS A 427 -16.57 -4.55 13.86
N GLY A 428 -17.71 -4.77 14.50
CA GLY A 428 -18.13 -6.09 14.97
C GLY A 428 -17.62 -6.44 16.37
N MET A 429 -17.95 -7.65 16.84
CA MET A 429 -17.68 -8.10 18.19
C MET A 429 -16.18 -8.26 18.46
N LEU A 430 -15.43 -8.74 17.47
CA LEU A 430 -13.98 -8.92 17.53
C LEU A 430 -13.19 -7.75 16.91
N GLY A 431 -13.88 -6.67 16.54
CA GLY A 431 -13.25 -5.49 15.95
C GLY A 431 -12.52 -4.61 16.97
N THR A 432 -11.54 -3.82 16.52
CA THR A 432 -10.73 -2.95 17.40
C THR A 432 -11.59 -1.97 18.21
N ASN A 433 -12.71 -1.49 17.68
CA ASN A 433 -13.62 -0.57 18.40
C ASN A 433 -14.25 -1.21 19.64
N ARG A 434 -14.43 -2.53 19.65
CA ARG A 434 -14.94 -3.28 20.79
C ARG A 434 -13.79 -3.69 21.73
N CYS A 435 -12.71 -4.23 21.16
CA CYS A 435 -11.55 -4.67 21.94
C CYS A 435 -10.88 -3.54 22.74
N LYS A 436 -10.92 -2.29 22.26
CA LYS A 436 -10.41 -1.11 23.00
C LYS A 436 -11.18 -0.74 24.28
N LYS A 437 -12.37 -1.34 24.51
CA LYS A 437 -13.20 -1.04 25.68
C LYS A 437 -12.89 -1.91 26.90
N PHE A 438 -12.01 -2.89 26.73
CA PHE A 438 -11.55 -3.80 27.75
C PHE A 438 -10.03 -3.62 27.98
#